data_d74c79d9eb8c78ff6c8b9cdbd8065997
#
_entry.id   d74c79d9eb8c78ff6c8b9cdbd8065997
#
_cell.length_a   1.000
_cell.length_b   1.000
_cell.length_c   1.000
_cell.angle_alpha   90.00
_cell.angle_beta   90.00
_cell.angle_gamma   90.00
#
_symmetry.space_group_name_H-M   'P 1'
#
loop_
_entity.id
_entity.type
_entity.pdbx_description
1 polymer ?
#
loop_
_entity_poly.entity_id
_entity_poly.type
_entity_poly.pdbx_seq_one_letter_code
_entity_poly.pdbx_strand_id
1 'polypeptide(L)'
;MRNPYDTDDRKSFREMVTKFLETEIWPHVDEWDEAGQYPQEINEKVCELGVFGFGIDEKYGGLGFDDQFMRKDVSVEMGRTSAGGLFASVGSRNIMLGPLTELASEEIKMKALPDLMSGRKGGSLGITEPGGGSDVAQMKTVAHKEGDEWVLNGSKTFITGGMQASYFVIGARTGKEGLGGISLFFVEADTPGFTRSAIEKKMGWWTSDTATLYF
;
A
#
# COMPACT_ATOMS: atom_id res chain seq x y z
N MET A 1 -28.71 16.59 18.27
CA MET A 1 -28.54 15.29 18.94
C MET A 1 -27.05 14.96 18.94
N ARG A 2 -26.43 14.65 20.09
CA ARG A 2 -24.99 14.30 20.14
C ARG A 2 -24.83 12.92 19.47
N ASN A 3 -23.90 12.82 18.50
CA ASN A 3 -23.61 11.54 17.87
C ASN A 3 -22.98 10.59 18.92
N PRO A 4 -23.58 9.45 19.26
CA PRO A 4 -23.06 8.57 20.30
C PRO A 4 -21.72 7.89 19.92
N TYR A 5 -21.37 7.92 18.64
CA TYR A 5 -20.13 7.37 18.13
C TYR A 5 -18.98 8.39 18.07
N ASP A 6 -19.24 9.65 18.44
CA ASP A 6 -18.26 10.75 18.40
C ASP A 6 -17.66 10.96 19.81
N THR A 7 -16.77 10.04 20.22
CA THR A 7 -16.06 10.11 21.51
C THR A 7 -15.02 11.22 21.49
N ASP A 8 -14.54 11.63 22.67
CA ASP A 8 -13.55 12.70 22.78
C ASP A 8 -12.20 12.27 22.15
N ASP A 9 -11.80 10.99 22.27
CA ASP A 9 -10.61 10.44 21.62
C ASP A 9 -10.71 10.51 20.08
N ARG A 10 -11.88 10.12 19.52
CA ARG A 10 -12.12 10.20 18.07
C ARG A 10 -12.10 11.63 17.54
N LYS A 11 -12.63 12.59 18.32
CA LYS A 11 -12.55 14.02 17.97
C LYS A 11 -11.12 14.51 17.98
N SER A 12 -10.39 14.25 19.05
CA SER A 12 -9.00 14.66 19.18
C SER A 12 -8.12 14.08 18.05
N PHE A 13 -8.34 12.80 17.73
CA PHE A 13 -7.65 12.17 16.61
C PHE A 13 -8.00 12.80 15.26
N ARG A 14 -9.29 13.04 15.00
CA ARG A 14 -9.74 13.73 13.78
C ARG A 14 -9.16 15.13 13.68
N GLU A 15 -9.18 15.92 14.75
CA GLU A 15 -8.60 17.27 14.81
C GLU A 15 -7.10 17.25 14.51
N MET A 16 -6.36 16.29 15.05
CA MET A 16 -4.94 16.10 14.75
C MET A 16 -4.71 15.82 13.26
N VAL A 17 -5.47 14.90 12.68
CA VAL A 17 -5.38 14.56 11.25
C VAL A 17 -5.75 15.78 10.39
N THR A 18 -6.87 16.45 10.70
CA THR A 18 -7.33 17.64 9.96
C THR A 18 -6.27 18.73 9.96
N LYS A 19 -5.70 19.05 11.14
CA LYS A 19 -4.66 20.06 11.27
C LYS A 19 -3.42 19.72 10.42
N PHE A 20 -2.97 18.48 10.45
CA PHE A 20 -1.86 18.04 9.61
C PHE A 20 -2.17 18.23 8.12
N LEU A 21 -3.35 17.82 7.67
CA LEU A 21 -3.76 17.94 6.27
C LEU A 21 -3.83 19.40 5.82
N GLU A 22 -4.32 20.29 6.67
CA GLU A 22 -4.43 21.74 6.38
C GLU A 22 -3.05 22.42 6.32
N THR A 23 -2.07 21.96 7.09
CA THR A 23 -0.75 22.60 7.15
C THR A 23 0.29 21.99 6.23
N GLU A 24 0.29 20.66 6.08
CA GLU A 24 1.37 19.93 5.39
C GLU A 24 0.98 19.43 4.01
N ILE A 25 -0.31 19.28 3.71
CA ILE A 25 -0.77 18.66 2.46
C ILE A 25 -1.50 19.66 1.57
N TRP A 26 -2.57 20.24 2.07
CA TRP A 26 -3.49 21.06 1.27
C TRP A 26 -2.82 22.21 0.51
N PRO A 27 -1.86 22.96 1.10
CA PRO A 27 -1.18 24.04 0.39
C PRO A 27 -0.34 23.61 -0.81
N HIS A 28 0.00 22.31 -0.90
CA HIS A 28 0.94 21.78 -1.88
C HIS A 28 0.32 20.83 -2.92
N VAL A 29 -1.00 20.55 -2.82
CA VAL A 29 -1.66 19.53 -3.65
C VAL A 29 -1.47 19.78 -5.14
N ASP A 30 -1.72 21.01 -5.60
CA ASP A 30 -1.64 21.34 -7.02
C ASP A 30 -0.19 21.27 -7.51
N GLU A 31 0.75 21.82 -6.75
CA GLU A 31 2.19 21.77 -7.05
C GLU A 31 2.69 20.34 -7.21
N TRP A 32 2.36 19.46 -6.26
CA TRP A 32 2.82 18.07 -6.29
C TRP A 32 2.14 17.27 -7.39
N ASP A 33 0.86 17.52 -7.67
CA ASP A 33 0.16 16.80 -8.74
C ASP A 33 0.70 17.23 -10.11
N GLU A 34 0.97 18.53 -10.35
CA GLU A 34 1.63 19.01 -11.55
C GLU A 34 3.06 18.47 -11.72
N ALA A 35 3.82 18.38 -10.62
CA ALA A 35 5.17 17.80 -10.63
C ALA A 35 5.16 16.27 -10.81
N GLY A 36 4.02 15.60 -10.59
CA GLY A 36 3.90 14.14 -10.63
C GLY A 36 4.63 13.43 -9.48
N GLN A 37 4.97 14.15 -8.42
CA GLN A 37 5.72 13.64 -7.27
C GLN A 37 5.50 14.52 -6.05
N TYR A 38 5.78 13.97 -4.86
CA TYR A 38 5.75 14.67 -3.58
C TYR A 38 7.01 14.35 -2.76
N PRO A 39 7.38 15.17 -1.77
CA PRO A 39 8.55 14.91 -0.93
C PRO A 39 8.44 13.59 -0.16
N GLN A 40 9.51 12.80 -0.15
CA GLN A 40 9.53 11.47 0.51
C GLN A 40 9.18 11.54 2.00
N GLU A 41 9.56 12.62 2.69
CA GLU A 41 9.24 12.85 4.11
C GLU A 41 7.75 12.88 4.41
N ILE A 42 6.90 13.16 3.43
CA ILE A 42 5.43 13.11 3.61
C ILE A 42 4.97 11.68 3.95
N ASN A 43 5.64 10.65 3.42
CA ASN A 43 5.33 9.26 3.80
C ASN A 43 5.55 9.02 5.29
N GLU A 44 6.67 9.52 5.83
CA GLU A 44 7.00 9.37 7.24
C GLU A 44 6.04 10.16 8.11
N LYS A 45 5.80 11.44 7.80
CA LYS A 45 4.86 12.31 8.50
C LYS A 45 3.42 11.76 8.55
N VAL A 46 2.92 11.21 7.44
CA VAL A 46 1.58 10.59 7.41
C VAL A 46 1.56 9.32 8.27
N CYS A 47 2.64 8.53 8.26
CA CYS A 47 2.74 7.33 9.09
C CYS A 47 2.83 7.67 10.59
N GLU A 48 3.54 8.73 10.97
CA GLU A 48 3.64 9.22 12.35
C GLU A 48 2.28 9.58 12.97
N LEU A 49 1.29 9.95 12.16
CA LEU A 49 -0.09 10.14 12.63
C LEU A 49 -0.76 8.84 13.08
N GLY A 50 -0.18 7.68 12.78
CA GLY A 50 -0.75 6.38 13.10
C GLY A 50 -1.90 5.92 12.19
N VAL A 51 -2.21 6.67 11.11
CA VAL A 51 -3.37 6.41 10.24
C VAL A 51 -3.36 5.05 9.55
N PHE A 52 -2.20 4.41 9.43
CA PHE A 52 -2.03 3.05 8.89
C PHE A 52 -1.83 1.97 9.95
N GLY A 53 -1.73 2.35 11.22
CA GLY A 53 -1.41 1.45 12.32
C GLY A 53 -2.59 0.71 12.93
N PHE A 54 -3.83 1.03 12.53
CA PHE A 54 -5.02 0.38 13.05
C PHE A 54 -5.02 -1.13 12.76
N GLY A 55 -5.27 -1.95 13.80
CA GLY A 55 -5.29 -3.40 13.70
C GLY A 55 -3.92 -4.05 13.53
N ILE A 56 -2.84 -3.28 13.54
CA ILE A 56 -1.46 -3.78 13.53
C ILE A 56 -0.93 -3.79 14.96
N ASP A 57 -0.25 -4.86 15.35
CA ASP A 57 0.36 -5.02 16.68
C ASP A 57 1.45 -3.95 16.92
N GLU A 58 1.51 -3.43 18.15
CA GLU A 58 2.50 -2.42 18.57
C GLU A 58 3.95 -2.89 18.36
N LYS A 59 4.21 -4.19 18.47
CA LYS A 59 5.56 -4.75 18.22
C LYS A 59 6.07 -4.53 16.81
N TYR A 60 5.17 -4.23 15.86
CA TYR A 60 5.50 -3.89 14.47
C TYR A 60 5.38 -2.40 14.18
N GLY A 61 5.10 -1.57 15.19
CA GLY A 61 4.89 -0.13 15.04
C GLY A 61 3.44 0.25 14.72
N GLY A 62 2.48 -0.67 14.92
CA GLY A 62 1.05 -0.39 14.83
C GLY A 62 0.48 0.23 16.10
N LEU A 63 -0.83 0.46 16.11
CA LEU A 63 -1.54 1.05 17.25
C LEU A 63 -2.01 0.03 18.29
N GLY A 64 -1.93 -1.28 18.02
CA GLY A 64 -2.40 -2.34 18.91
C GLY A 64 -3.91 -2.44 19.08
N PHE A 65 -4.67 -1.52 18.46
CA PHE A 65 -6.13 -1.54 18.46
C PHE A 65 -6.70 -1.21 17.08
N ASP A 66 -7.97 -1.51 16.85
CA ASP A 66 -8.71 -1.15 15.63
C ASP A 66 -9.95 -0.33 15.98
N ASP A 67 -10.17 0.77 15.26
CA ASP A 67 -11.33 1.62 15.38
C ASP A 67 -11.83 2.07 14.00
N GLN A 68 -12.92 1.46 13.55
CA GLN A 68 -13.48 1.72 12.22
C GLN A 68 -14.02 3.14 12.05
N PHE A 69 -14.41 3.82 13.16
CA PHE A 69 -14.85 5.21 13.10
C PHE A 69 -13.65 6.16 12.91
N MET A 70 -12.53 5.89 13.58
CA MET A 70 -11.29 6.64 13.34
C MET A 70 -10.79 6.45 11.91
N ARG A 71 -10.79 5.20 11.40
CA ARG A 71 -10.46 4.91 9.98
C ARG A 71 -11.33 5.69 9.00
N LYS A 72 -12.66 5.72 9.28
CA LYS A 72 -13.62 6.49 8.47
C LYS A 72 -13.29 7.99 8.53
N ASP A 73 -13.01 8.54 9.72
CA ASP A 73 -12.69 9.97 9.88
C ASP A 73 -11.41 10.33 9.11
N VAL A 74 -10.34 9.52 9.18
CA VAL A 74 -9.14 9.68 8.35
C VAL A 74 -9.51 9.74 6.86
N SER A 75 -10.30 8.77 6.38
CA SER A 75 -10.66 8.69 4.96
C SER A 75 -11.47 9.91 4.50
N VAL A 76 -12.37 10.42 5.35
CA VAL A 76 -13.17 11.63 5.07
C VAL A 76 -12.26 12.86 4.99
N GLU A 77 -11.39 13.07 5.98
CA GLU A 77 -10.52 14.24 6.01
C GLU A 77 -9.50 14.23 4.87
N MET A 78 -8.89 13.07 4.58
CA MET A 78 -8.03 12.92 3.40
C MET A 78 -8.77 13.25 2.09
N GLY A 79 -10.00 12.76 1.93
CA GLY A 79 -10.82 13.03 0.75
C GLY A 79 -11.14 14.52 0.54
N ARG A 80 -11.22 15.31 1.61
CA ARG A 80 -11.50 16.76 1.54
C ARG A 80 -10.37 17.57 0.91
N THR A 81 -9.15 17.06 0.94
CA THR A 81 -7.98 17.77 0.38
C THR A 81 -7.91 17.71 -1.14
N SER A 82 -8.67 16.86 -1.80
CA SER A 82 -8.56 16.53 -3.23
C SER A 82 -7.22 15.92 -3.67
N ALA A 83 -6.34 15.59 -2.73
CA ALA A 83 -5.02 15.00 -2.97
C ALA A 83 -5.10 13.49 -3.29
N GLY A 84 -5.99 13.08 -4.20
CA GLY A 84 -6.28 11.67 -4.50
C GLY A 84 -5.07 10.88 -4.94
N GLY A 85 -4.18 11.46 -5.76
CA GLY A 85 -2.94 10.85 -6.20
C GLY A 85 -1.98 10.59 -5.05
N LEU A 86 -1.75 11.58 -4.18
CA LEU A 86 -0.92 11.45 -2.99
C LEU A 86 -1.40 10.29 -2.10
N PHE A 87 -2.70 10.30 -1.75
CA PHE A 87 -3.20 9.28 -0.82
C PHE A 87 -3.32 7.89 -1.46
N ALA A 88 -3.47 7.78 -2.77
CA ALA A 88 -3.33 6.51 -3.47
C ALA A 88 -1.88 5.98 -3.35
N SER A 89 -0.88 6.85 -3.51
CA SER A 89 0.53 6.49 -3.38
C SER A 89 0.90 6.10 -1.94
N VAL A 90 0.68 7.01 -0.98
CA VAL A 90 1.00 6.75 0.44
C VAL A 90 0.19 5.56 0.98
N GLY A 91 -1.07 5.44 0.56
CA GLY A 91 -1.98 4.37 0.98
C GLY A 91 -1.77 3.02 0.28
N SER A 92 -0.94 2.92 -0.75
CA SER A 92 -0.67 1.66 -1.46
C SER A 92 -0.23 0.53 -0.54
N ARG A 93 0.54 0.87 0.50
CA ARG A 93 0.96 -0.07 1.56
C ARG A 93 -0.19 -0.74 2.29
N ASN A 94 -1.31 -0.04 2.51
CA ASN A 94 -2.47 -0.58 3.22
C ASN A 94 -3.05 -1.84 2.56
N ILE A 95 -2.97 -1.91 1.23
CA ILE A 95 -3.54 -3.04 0.48
C ILE A 95 -2.72 -4.31 0.73
N MET A 96 -1.40 -4.19 0.93
CA MET A 96 -0.56 -5.35 1.23
C MET A 96 -0.47 -5.69 2.73
N LEU A 97 -0.81 -4.75 3.63
CA LEU A 97 -0.73 -5.00 5.08
C LEU A 97 -1.61 -6.17 5.53
N GLY A 98 -2.84 -6.29 5.01
CA GLY A 98 -3.71 -7.41 5.33
C GLY A 98 -3.07 -8.77 5.07
N PRO A 99 -2.71 -9.10 3.82
CA PRO A 99 -2.01 -10.35 3.51
C PRO A 99 -0.71 -10.53 4.30
N LEU A 100 0.05 -9.45 4.51
CA LEU A 100 1.33 -9.51 5.23
C LEU A 100 1.14 -9.85 6.70
N THR A 101 0.19 -9.21 7.38
CA THR A 101 -0.09 -9.45 8.81
C THR A 101 -0.71 -10.80 9.08
N GLU A 102 -1.58 -11.28 8.20
CA GLU A 102 -2.31 -12.52 8.40
C GLU A 102 -1.54 -13.78 7.97
N LEU A 103 -0.78 -13.69 6.85
CA LEU A 103 -0.27 -14.86 6.15
C LEU A 103 1.26 -15.00 6.18
N ALA A 104 2.01 -13.90 6.40
CA ALA A 104 3.47 -13.97 6.36
C ALA A 104 4.06 -14.63 7.62
N SER A 105 5.26 -15.17 7.48
CA SER A 105 6.07 -15.66 8.63
C SER A 105 6.41 -14.50 9.56
N GLU A 106 6.70 -14.82 10.82
CA GLU A 106 7.13 -13.82 11.81
C GLU A 106 8.40 -13.08 11.38
N GLU A 107 9.31 -13.77 10.72
CA GLU A 107 10.53 -13.19 10.16
C GLU A 107 10.22 -12.08 9.14
N ILE A 108 9.32 -12.35 8.19
CA ILE A 108 8.90 -11.37 7.19
C ILE A 108 8.15 -10.20 7.85
N LYS A 109 7.28 -10.47 8.84
CA LYS A 109 6.56 -9.43 9.58
C LYS A 109 7.52 -8.49 10.30
N MET A 110 8.48 -9.04 11.05
CA MET A 110 9.49 -8.27 11.78
C MET A 110 10.42 -7.48 10.86
N LYS A 111 10.67 -7.97 9.65
CA LYS A 111 11.47 -7.28 8.63
C LYS A 111 10.71 -6.12 8.00
N ALA A 112 9.47 -6.35 7.57
CA ALA A 112 8.76 -5.42 6.68
C ALA A 112 7.85 -4.44 7.41
N LEU A 113 7.09 -4.89 8.43
CA LEU A 113 6.07 -4.07 9.05
C LEU A 113 6.62 -2.81 9.73
N PRO A 114 7.73 -2.83 10.50
CA PRO A 114 8.27 -1.62 11.11
C PRO A 114 8.69 -0.55 10.08
N ASP A 115 9.23 -0.96 8.95
CA ASP A 115 9.60 -0.05 7.86
C ASP A 115 8.37 0.55 7.17
N LEU A 116 7.33 -0.27 6.97
CA LEU A 116 6.06 0.17 6.38
C LEU A 116 5.30 1.11 7.32
N MET A 117 5.27 0.80 8.62
CA MET A 117 4.58 1.61 9.62
C MET A 117 5.26 2.96 9.87
N SER A 118 6.58 3.03 9.77
CA SER A 118 7.33 4.29 9.88
C SER A 118 7.34 5.14 8.60
N GLY A 119 6.87 4.62 7.48
CA GLY A 119 6.92 5.35 6.20
C GLY A 119 8.29 5.36 5.50
N ARG A 120 9.34 4.80 6.11
CA ARG A 120 10.68 4.72 5.52
C ARG A 120 10.73 3.91 4.24
N LYS A 121 9.87 2.88 4.13
CA LYS A 121 9.74 2.06 2.93
C LYS A 121 8.29 1.99 2.47
N GLY A 122 8.10 1.95 1.17
CA GLY A 122 6.82 1.73 0.53
C GLY A 122 6.53 0.24 0.32
N GLY A 123 5.24 -0.08 0.18
CA GLY A 123 4.79 -1.42 -0.13
C GLY A 123 3.68 -1.44 -1.16
N SER A 124 3.65 -2.49 -2.00
CA SER A 124 2.65 -2.64 -3.07
C SER A 124 2.14 -4.06 -3.20
N LEU A 125 0.89 -4.20 -3.63
CA LEU A 125 0.26 -5.49 -3.94
C LEU A 125 0.22 -5.69 -5.46
N GLY A 126 0.82 -6.76 -5.96
CA GLY A 126 0.83 -7.12 -7.37
C GLY A 126 -0.09 -8.30 -7.69
N ILE A 127 -1.31 -8.00 -8.13
CA ILE A 127 -2.33 -9.01 -8.51
C ILE A 127 -2.69 -8.88 -9.99
N THR A 128 -3.06 -7.67 -10.44
CA THR A 128 -3.53 -7.39 -11.79
C THR A 128 -2.47 -7.69 -12.85
N GLU A 129 -2.88 -8.32 -13.93
CA GLU A 129 -2.04 -8.66 -15.09
C GLU A 129 -2.55 -7.96 -16.37
N PRO A 130 -1.73 -7.85 -17.44
CA PRO A 130 -2.21 -7.31 -18.71
C PRO A 130 -3.44 -8.03 -19.28
N GLY A 131 -3.62 -9.30 -18.94
CA GLY A 131 -4.75 -10.12 -19.38
C GLY A 131 -6.01 -10.02 -18.51
N GLY A 132 -5.95 -9.38 -17.34
CA GLY A 132 -7.12 -9.30 -16.46
C GLY A 132 -6.79 -8.87 -15.03
N GLY A 133 -7.80 -8.28 -14.35
CA GLY A 133 -7.71 -7.84 -12.97
C GLY A 133 -8.91 -8.29 -12.15
N SER A 134 -10.14 -8.13 -12.66
CA SER A 134 -11.36 -8.54 -11.95
C SER A 134 -11.49 -10.06 -11.82
N ASP A 135 -11.11 -10.79 -12.86
CA ASP A 135 -11.04 -12.25 -12.80
C ASP A 135 -9.65 -12.74 -12.39
N VAL A 136 -9.36 -12.65 -11.10
CA VAL A 136 -8.09 -13.12 -10.52
C VAL A 136 -7.84 -14.61 -10.74
N ALA A 137 -8.91 -15.41 -10.92
CA ALA A 137 -8.80 -16.84 -11.17
C ALA A 137 -8.08 -17.17 -12.49
N GLN A 138 -8.04 -16.23 -13.44
CA GLN A 138 -7.33 -16.35 -14.72
C GLN A 138 -5.86 -15.91 -14.68
N MET A 139 -5.31 -15.67 -13.50
CA MET A 139 -3.90 -15.26 -13.30
C MET A 139 -2.96 -16.20 -14.04
N LYS A 140 -2.02 -15.61 -14.80
CA LYS A 140 -1.03 -16.31 -15.64
C LYS A 140 0.40 -16.24 -15.11
N THR A 141 0.73 -15.27 -14.26
CA THR A 141 2.02 -15.27 -13.54
C THR A 141 2.12 -16.58 -12.76
N VAL A 142 3.19 -17.31 -12.97
CA VAL A 142 3.44 -18.62 -12.34
C VAL A 142 4.59 -18.55 -11.38
N ALA A 143 4.57 -19.39 -10.35
CA ALA A 143 5.71 -19.66 -9.51
C ALA A 143 5.94 -21.18 -9.41
N HIS A 144 7.17 -21.62 -9.59
CA HIS A 144 7.56 -23.01 -9.43
C HIS A 144 8.75 -23.11 -8.50
N LYS A 145 8.87 -24.25 -7.84
CA LYS A 145 9.94 -24.49 -6.86
C LYS A 145 11.17 -25.05 -7.56
N GLU A 146 12.34 -24.43 -7.30
CA GLU A 146 13.64 -24.91 -7.74
C GLU A 146 14.53 -25.10 -6.50
N GLY A 147 14.73 -26.33 -6.06
CA GLY A 147 15.39 -26.61 -4.78
C GLY A 147 14.59 -26.06 -3.62
N ASP A 148 15.18 -25.17 -2.85
CA ASP A 148 14.54 -24.51 -1.70
C ASP A 148 13.98 -23.12 -2.04
N GLU A 149 14.16 -22.65 -3.27
CA GLU A 149 13.72 -21.35 -3.74
C GLU A 149 12.46 -21.44 -4.62
N TRP A 150 11.78 -20.32 -4.77
CA TRP A 150 10.67 -20.14 -5.70
C TRP A 150 11.07 -19.21 -6.84
N VAL A 151 10.85 -19.63 -8.07
CA VAL A 151 11.10 -18.83 -9.27
C VAL A 151 9.76 -18.34 -9.81
N LEU A 152 9.61 -17.00 -9.89
CA LEU A 152 8.42 -16.33 -10.43
C LEU A 152 8.68 -15.98 -11.90
N ASN A 153 7.68 -16.24 -12.75
CA ASN A 153 7.68 -15.84 -14.16
C ASN A 153 6.34 -15.22 -14.55
N GLY A 154 6.39 -14.01 -15.08
CA GLY A 154 5.19 -13.30 -15.52
C GLY A 154 5.32 -11.79 -15.41
N SER A 155 4.18 -11.11 -15.40
CA SER A 155 4.15 -9.66 -15.24
C SER A 155 2.88 -9.21 -14.52
N LYS A 156 2.97 -8.07 -13.82
CA LYS A 156 1.84 -7.38 -13.20
C LYS A 156 1.73 -5.97 -13.77
N THR A 157 0.53 -5.43 -13.87
CA THR A 157 0.32 -4.09 -14.40
C THR A 157 -0.61 -3.28 -13.51
N PHE A 158 -0.56 -1.96 -13.66
CA PHE A 158 -1.33 -1.00 -12.85
C PHE A 158 -1.02 -1.09 -11.35
N ILE A 159 0.22 -1.37 -11.00
CA ILE A 159 0.64 -1.52 -9.60
C ILE A 159 0.95 -0.15 -9.01
N THR A 160 0.05 0.33 -8.16
CA THR A 160 0.17 1.61 -7.46
C THR A 160 1.36 1.58 -6.50
N GLY A 161 2.18 2.64 -6.52
CA GLY A 161 3.40 2.74 -5.74
C GLY A 161 4.53 1.83 -6.22
N GLY A 162 4.35 1.14 -7.36
CA GLY A 162 5.24 0.08 -7.80
C GLY A 162 6.65 0.53 -8.17
N MET A 163 6.85 1.80 -8.51
CA MET A 163 8.20 2.34 -8.77
C MET A 163 8.95 2.66 -7.47
N GLN A 164 8.24 3.13 -6.43
CA GLN A 164 8.84 3.58 -5.17
C GLN A 164 8.86 2.48 -4.10
N ALA A 165 8.00 1.46 -4.20
CA ALA A 165 7.93 0.40 -3.20
C ALA A 165 9.25 -0.37 -3.08
N SER A 166 9.59 -0.68 -1.83
CA SER A 166 10.69 -1.58 -1.46
C SER A 166 10.23 -3.01 -1.26
N TYR A 167 8.95 -3.18 -0.92
CA TYR A 167 8.34 -4.48 -0.61
C TYR A 167 7.10 -4.72 -1.46
N PHE A 168 6.93 -5.95 -1.91
CA PHE A 168 5.80 -6.36 -2.73
C PHE A 168 5.18 -7.65 -2.19
N VAL A 169 3.84 -7.72 -2.22
CA VAL A 169 3.12 -8.99 -2.13
C VAL A 169 2.61 -9.32 -3.53
N ILE A 170 3.10 -10.40 -4.10
CA ILE A 170 2.83 -10.79 -5.49
C ILE A 170 2.00 -12.07 -5.51
N GLY A 171 0.85 -12.03 -6.18
CA GLY A 171 0.08 -13.22 -6.48
C GLY A 171 0.68 -13.99 -7.65
N ALA A 172 0.88 -15.29 -7.51
CA ALA A 172 1.32 -16.16 -8.59
C ALA A 172 0.67 -17.54 -8.50
N ARG A 173 0.53 -18.20 -9.63
CA ARG A 173 -0.03 -19.54 -9.72
C ARG A 173 1.01 -20.60 -9.36
N THR A 174 0.68 -21.39 -8.36
CA THR A 174 1.49 -22.54 -7.90
C THR A 174 0.77 -23.88 -8.06
N GLY A 175 -0.51 -23.85 -8.39
CA GLY A 175 -1.36 -25.03 -8.50
C GLY A 175 -2.26 -25.02 -9.72
N LYS A 176 -3.36 -25.78 -9.62
CA LYS A 176 -4.37 -25.90 -10.69
C LYS A 176 -5.07 -24.57 -10.99
N GLU A 177 -5.86 -24.54 -12.06
CA GLU A 177 -6.70 -23.40 -12.41
C GLU A 177 -7.66 -22.99 -11.28
N GLY A 178 -8.11 -21.74 -11.31
CA GLY A 178 -9.00 -21.17 -10.30
C GLY A 178 -8.26 -20.50 -9.14
N LEU A 179 -9.00 -19.95 -8.19
CA LEU A 179 -8.47 -19.19 -7.05
C LEU A 179 -7.62 -20.05 -6.11
N GLY A 180 -8.01 -21.33 -5.90
CA GLY A 180 -7.29 -22.25 -5.01
C GLY A 180 -5.88 -22.65 -5.49
N GLY A 181 -5.49 -22.27 -6.71
CA GLY A 181 -4.15 -22.51 -7.25
C GLY A 181 -3.22 -21.30 -7.15
N ILE A 182 -3.62 -20.22 -6.45
CA ILE A 182 -2.85 -18.99 -6.32
C ILE A 182 -2.21 -18.92 -4.93
N SER A 183 -0.94 -18.55 -4.89
CA SER A 183 -0.17 -18.26 -3.68
C SER A 183 0.31 -16.82 -3.70
N LEU A 184 0.62 -16.28 -2.51
CA LEU A 184 1.21 -14.96 -2.35
C LEU A 184 2.69 -15.08 -1.99
N PHE A 185 3.50 -14.23 -2.62
CA PHE A 185 4.94 -14.18 -2.42
C PHE A 185 5.34 -12.80 -1.93
N PHE A 186 6.16 -12.77 -0.89
CA PHE A 186 6.85 -11.55 -0.47
C PHE A 186 8.10 -11.39 -1.35
N VAL A 187 8.21 -10.25 -2.03
CA VAL A 187 9.31 -9.95 -2.96
C VAL A 187 9.90 -8.59 -2.60
N GLU A 188 11.22 -8.52 -2.50
CA GLU A 188 11.95 -7.26 -2.29
C GLU A 188 12.30 -6.61 -3.64
N ALA A 189 12.41 -5.29 -3.65
CA ALA A 189 12.64 -4.52 -4.88
C ALA A 189 13.96 -4.84 -5.59
N ASP A 190 14.95 -5.33 -4.86
CA ASP A 190 16.29 -5.70 -5.34
C ASP A 190 16.45 -7.20 -5.63
N THR A 191 15.34 -7.97 -5.58
CA THR A 191 15.36 -9.39 -5.94
C THR A 191 15.87 -9.59 -7.37
N PRO A 192 16.88 -10.46 -7.59
CA PRO A 192 17.42 -10.72 -8.93
C PRO A 192 16.32 -11.16 -9.91
N GLY A 193 16.34 -10.59 -11.13
CA GLY A 193 15.34 -10.88 -12.17
C GLY A 193 14.01 -10.11 -12.00
N PHE A 194 13.84 -9.32 -10.94
CA PHE A 194 12.71 -8.43 -10.79
C PHE A 194 13.01 -7.05 -11.38
N THR A 195 12.19 -6.61 -12.34
CA THR A 195 12.32 -5.28 -12.97
C THR A 195 10.98 -4.56 -13.03
N ARG A 196 11.03 -3.23 -13.20
CA ARG A 196 9.84 -2.35 -13.15
C ARG A 196 9.91 -1.31 -14.25
N SER A 197 8.75 -0.92 -14.79
CA SER A 197 8.62 0.25 -15.67
C SER A 197 7.43 1.10 -15.26
N ALA A 198 7.60 2.42 -15.29
CA ALA A 198 6.53 3.35 -15.00
C ALA A 198 5.44 3.32 -16.09
N ILE A 199 4.17 3.44 -15.68
CA ILE A 199 3.05 3.73 -16.57
C ILE A 199 2.89 5.24 -16.59
N GLU A 200 3.32 5.85 -17.68
CA GLU A 200 3.28 7.28 -17.93
C GLU A 200 1.92 7.73 -18.49
N LYS A 201 1.70 9.06 -18.56
CA LYS A 201 0.55 9.69 -19.24
C LYS A 201 -0.81 9.24 -18.72
N LYS A 202 -0.93 9.07 -17.42
CA LYS A 202 -2.23 8.82 -16.77
C LYS A 202 -3.13 10.05 -16.94
N MET A 203 -4.43 9.82 -16.96
CA MET A 203 -5.45 10.88 -17.06
C MET A 203 -5.51 11.76 -15.80
N GLY A 204 -5.07 11.26 -14.64
CA GLY A 204 -5.06 11.96 -13.36
C GLY A 204 -4.26 11.19 -12.31
N TRP A 205 -4.27 11.70 -11.07
CA TRP A 205 -3.49 11.15 -9.96
C TRP A 205 -2.00 11.07 -10.29
N TRP A 206 -1.46 12.15 -10.81
CA TRP A 206 -0.08 12.16 -11.32
C TRP A 206 0.95 11.95 -10.21
N THR A 207 0.68 12.41 -9.00
CA THR A 207 1.48 12.15 -7.78
C THR A 207 1.55 10.68 -7.36
N SER A 208 0.64 9.83 -7.85
CA SER A 208 0.69 8.39 -7.58
C SER A 208 1.46 7.69 -8.69
N ASP A 209 2.67 7.21 -8.44
CA ASP A 209 3.34 6.35 -9.40
C ASP A 209 2.57 5.05 -9.61
N THR A 210 2.64 4.53 -10.83
CA THR A 210 1.97 3.29 -11.21
C THR A 210 2.92 2.51 -12.11
N ALA A 211 3.13 1.23 -11.84
CA ALA A 211 4.12 0.43 -12.54
C ALA A 211 3.54 -0.80 -13.21
N THR A 212 4.28 -1.27 -14.20
CA THR A 212 4.31 -2.66 -14.65
C THR A 212 5.52 -3.36 -14.05
N LEU A 213 5.30 -4.53 -13.47
CA LEU A 213 6.31 -5.38 -12.83
C LEU A 213 6.59 -6.58 -13.73
N TYR A 214 7.85 -6.98 -13.81
CA TYR A 214 8.30 -8.13 -14.61
C TYR A 214 9.15 -9.07 -13.75
N PHE A 215 8.89 -10.35 -13.93
CA PHE A 215 9.55 -11.44 -13.23
C PHE A 215 10.08 -12.47 -14.20
#